data_7cee0f6b5cf9cd9f1e1c03cf27800b32
#
_entry.id   7cee0f6b5cf9cd9f1e1c03cf27800b32
#
_cell.length_a   1.000
_cell.length_b   1.000
_cell.length_c   1.000
_cell.angle_alpha   90.00
_cell.angle_beta   90.00
_cell.angle_gamma   90.00
#
_symmetry.space_group_name_H-M   'P 1'
#
loop_
_entity.id
_entity.type
_entity.pdbx_description
1 polymer ?
#
loop_
_entity_poly.entity_id
_entity_poly.type
_entity_poly.pdbx_seq_one_letter_code
_entity_poly.pdbx_strand_id
1 'polypeptide(L)'
;MLKVANSVINASQIATPITLPGNVTLSTGNLVIGTAGKGIDFSVTSSGSGTMTSELLADYEEGTWTPVVTSSIGSITAYTADGKYTKIGRQVTLTWYIGITNNGTGAGSILVAGASFAAAVSNTALFGFNQSNGNALTGAITGTSLEVYNYAALYPVATGQTINCSITYIV
;
A
#
# COMPACT_ATOMS: atom_id res chain seq x y z
N MET A 1 -31.05 -36.05 -1.90
CA MET A 1 -29.99 -35.06 -2.26
C MET A 1 -30.41 -34.39 -3.55
N LEU A 2 -30.87 -33.17 -3.49
CA LEU A 2 -31.29 -32.41 -4.71
C LEU A 2 -30.02 -31.96 -5.44
N LYS A 3 -29.65 -32.60 -6.55
CA LYS A 3 -28.65 -32.07 -7.46
C LYS A 3 -29.31 -31.11 -8.42
N VAL A 4 -29.16 -29.84 -8.20
CA VAL A 4 -29.53 -28.81 -9.18
C VAL A 4 -28.39 -28.74 -10.21
N ALA A 5 -28.47 -29.54 -11.27
CA ALA A 5 -27.55 -29.47 -12.39
C ALA A 5 -27.92 -28.23 -13.23
N ASN A 6 -26.98 -27.32 -13.45
CA ASN A 6 -27.08 -26.15 -14.36
C ASN A 6 -28.27 -25.20 -14.13
N SER A 7 -28.67 -24.93 -12.89
CA SER A 7 -29.65 -23.90 -12.64
C SER A 7 -28.99 -22.53 -12.51
N VAL A 8 -29.27 -21.64 -13.44
CA VAL A 8 -29.05 -20.20 -13.24
C VAL A 8 -30.09 -19.75 -12.23
N ILE A 9 -29.65 -19.43 -11.01
CA ILE A 9 -30.51 -18.81 -10.01
C ILE A 9 -30.54 -17.31 -10.33
N ASN A 10 -31.65 -16.82 -10.86
CA ASN A 10 -31.82 -15.39 -11.11
C ASN A 10 -32.01 -14.63 -9.80
N ALA A 11 -31.58 -13.36 -9.78
CA ALA A 11 -31.68 -12.50 -8.58
C ALA A 11 -33.10 -12.44 -7.98
N SER A 12 -34.15 -12.57 -8.80
CA SER A 12 -35.56 -12.63 -8.37
C SER A 12 -35.95 -13.94 -7.66
N GLN A 13 -35.11 -14.99 -7.73
CA GLN A 13 -35.34 -16.30 -7.11
C GLN A 13 -34.58 -16.44 -5.78
N ILE A 14 -33.76 -15.44 -5.43
CA ILE A 14 -32.96 -15.43 -4.22
C ILE A 14 -33.68 -14.54 -3.19
N ALA A 15 -34.29 -15.17 -2.20
CA ALA A 15 -34.68 -14.45 -1.00
C ALA A 15 -33.40 -14.11 -0.22
N THR A 16 -33.20 -12.84 0.08
CA THR A 16 -32.07 -12.37 0.90
C THR A 16 -32.39 -12.53 2.40
N PRO A 17 -31.46 -12.99 3.23
CA PRO A 17 -30.08 -13.46 2.92
C PRO A 17 -30.04 -14.93 2.49
N ILE A 18 -29.03 -15.33 1.73
CA ILE A 18 -28.75 -16.73 1.44
C ILE A 18 -27.92 -17.29 2.61
N THR A 19 -28.47 -18.27 3.33
CA THR A 19 -27.71 -19.00 4.36
C THR A 19 -27.30 -20.35 3.82
N LEU A 20 -26.01 -20.64 3.81
CA LEU A 20 -25.45 -21.91 3.41
C LEU A 20 -24.94 -22.64 4.64
N PRO A 21 -25.34 -23.92 4.89
CA PRO A 21 -24.99 -24.65 6.11
C PRO A 21 -23.56 -25.20 6.11
N GLY A 22 -22.74 -24.87 5.13
CA GLY A 22 -21.36 -25.35 4.98
C GLY A 22 -20.51 -24.39 4.18
N ASN A 23 -19.31 -24.81 3.80
CA ASN A 23 -18.37 -24.02 3.03
C ASN A 23 -18.88 -23.71 1.63
N VAL A 24 -18.59 -22.50 1.13
CA VAL A 24 -18.77 -22.13 -0.27
C VAL A 24 -17.47 -22.40 -1.01
N THR A 25 -17.50 -23.27 -2.01
CA THR A 25 -16.37 -23.57 -2.88
C THR A 25 -16.64 -23.00 -4.26
N LEU A 26 -15.78 -22.09 -4.72
CA LEU A 26 -15.74 -21.60 -6.09
C LEU A 26 -14.71 -22.43 -6.85
N SER A 27 -15.17 -23.41 -7.65
CA SER A 27 -14.25 -24.29 -8.39
C SER A 27 -13.67 -23.67 -9.64
N THR A 28 -14.38 -22.71 -10.24
CA THR A 28 -13.92 -21.92 -11.39
C THR A 28 -14.53 -20.51 -11.29
N GLY A 29 -13.72 -19.48 -11.47
CA GLY A 29 -14.15 -18.08 -11.34
C GLY A 29 -13.85 -17.48 -9.97
N ASN A 30 -14.21 -16.21 -9.82
CA ASN A 30 -13.93 -15.40 -8.64
C ASN A 30 -15.22 -15.05 -7.86
N LEU A 31 -15.10 -14.79 -6.56
CA LEU A 31 -16.12 -14.07 -5.81
C LEU A 31 -16.00 -12.57 -6.16
N VAL A 32 -17.02 -12.02 -6.82
CA VAL A 32 -17.03 -10.61 -7.22
C VAL A 32 -17.89 -9.81 -6.24
N ILE A 33 -17.28 -8.85 -5.56
CA ILE A 33 -17.99 -7.85 -4.76
C ILE A 33 -18.20 -6.62 -5.66
N GLY A 34 -19.38 -6.56 -6.32
CA GLY A 34 -19.66 -5.62 -7.41
C GLY A 34 -20.08 -4.21 -6.99
N THR A 35 -20.04 -3.87 -5.69
CA THR A 35 -20.49 -2.56 -5.20
C THR A 35 -19.41 -1.95 -4.30
N ALA A 36 -19.03 -0.70 -4.57
CA ALA A 36 -18.08 0.04 -3.74
C ALA A 36 -18.53 0.10 -2.28
N GLY A 37 -17.60 -0.06 -1.35
CA GLY A 37 -17.85 -0.07 0.08
C GLY A 37 -18.53 -1.34 0.62
N LYS A 38 -18.69 -2.38 -0.22
CA LYS A 38 -19.12 -3.73 0.19
C LYS A 38 -17.90 -4.66 0.19
N GLY A 39 -17.96 -5.73 0.99
CA GLY A 39 -16.85 -6.67 1.15
C GLY A 39 -17.24 -7.87 1.98
N ILE A 40 -16.25 -8.48 2.63
CA ILE A 40 -16.46 -9.58 3.57
C ILE A 40 -16.68 -8.98 4.96
N ASP A 41 -17.81 -9.29 5.57
CA ASP A 41 -18.21 -8.80 6.88
C ASP A 41 -17.90 -9.86 7.95
N PHE A 42 -17.11 -9.49 8.94
CA PHE A 42 -16.71 -10.33 10.07
C PHE A 42 -17.42 -9.95 11.38
N SER A 43 -18.43 -9.06 11.34
CA SER A 43 -19.09 -8.48 12.53
C SER A 43 -19.76 -9.50 13.47
N VAL A 44 -19.95 -10.74 13.01
CA VAL A 44 -20.47 -11.85 13.85
C VAL A 44 -19.40 -12.63 14.58
N THR A 45 -18.12 -12.28 14.38
CA THR A 45 -17.02 -12.93 15.10
C THR A 45 -16.74 -12.21 16.43
N SER A 46 -16.04 -12.89 17.35
CA SER A 46 -15.69 -12.27 18.64
C SER A 46 -14.68 -11.14 18.42
N SER A 47 -14.97 -9.97 18.96
CA SER A 47 -14.09 -8.79 18.96
C SER A 47 -13.08 -8.85 20.10
N GLY A 48 -11.92 -8.18 19.90
CA GLY A 48 -10.97 -7.90 20.95
C GLY A 48 -11.49 -6.88 21.98
N SER A 49 -10.67 -6.56 22.99
CA SER A 49 -11.04 -5.64 24.08
C SER A 49 -10.98 -4.15 23.71
N GLY A 50 -10.60 -3.82 22.48
CA GLY A 50 -10.54 -2.43 21.97
C GLY A 50 -11.89 -1.92 21.47
N THR A 51 -11.93 -0.62 21.11
CA THR A 51 -13.10 -0.04 20.43
C THR A 51 -13.05 -0.42 18.95
N MET A 52 -14.00 -1.26 18.53
CA MET A 52 -14.17 -1.67 17.15
C MET A 52 -14.71 -0.51 16.31
N THR A 53 -14.10 -0.23 15.16
CA THR A 53 -14.57 0.79 14.22
C THR A 53 -15.15 0.21 12.93
N SER A 54 -14.69 -0.98 12.51
CA SER A 54 -15.21 -1.72 11.36
C SER A 54 -14.69 -3.16 11.38
N GLU A 55 -15.53 -4.09 10.97
CA GLU A 55 -15.20 -5.48 10.70
C GLU A 55 -15.44 -5.85 9.23
N LEU A 56 -15.68 -4.85 8.39
CA LEU A 56 -15.87 -5.01 6.96
C LEU A 56 -14.53 -4.90 6.22
N LEU A 57 -14.10 -5.98 5.56
CA LEU A 57 -13.02 -5.95 4.58
C LEU A 57 -13.60 -5.54 3.23
N ALA A 58 -13.62 -4.22 2.97
CA ALA A 58 -14.33 -3.63 1.84
C ALA A 58 -13.46 -3.33 0.62
N ASP A 59 -12.13 -3.42 0.75
CA ASP A 59 -11.22 -2.93 -0.28
C ASP A 59 -9.93 -3.73 -0.34
N TYR A 60 -9.54 -4.10 -1.56
CA TYR A 60 -8.24 -4.66 -1.89
C TYR A 60 -7.81 -4.09 -3.23
N GLU A 61 -6.61 -3.55 -3.28
CA GLU A 61 -6.06 -2.94 -4.48
C GLU A 61 -4.54 -3.13 -4.54
N GLU A 62 -4.03 -3.48 -5.71
CA GLU A 62 -2.60 -3.52 -6.02
C GLU A 62 -2.33 -2.64 -7.23
N GLY A 63 -1.16 -2.04 -7.27
CA GLY A 63 -0.77 -1.25 -8.42
C GLY A 63 0.65 -0.73 -8.36
N THR A 64 0.93 0.10 -9.34
CA THR A 64 2.21 0.82 -9.44
C THR A 64 1.98 2.31 -9.28
N TRP A 65 3.01 3.02 -8.85
CA TRP A 65 3.05 4.47 -8.81
C TRP A 65 4.43 4.95 -9.24
N THR A 66 4.50 6.18 -9.70
CA THR A 66 5.77 6.78 -10.14
C THR A 66 6.25 7.75 -9.08
N PRO A 67 7.30 7.42 -8.31
CA PRO A 67 7.90 8.34 -7.36
C PRO A 67 8.45 9.58 -8.07
N VAL A 68 8.06 10.77 -7.60
CA VAL A 68 8.66 12.05 -8.02
C VAL A 68 9.70 12.44 -6.99
N VAL A 69 10.96 12.40 -7.40
CA VAL A 69 12.12 12.51 -6.49
C VAL A 69 12.75 13.87 -6.58
N THR A 70 12.90 14.52 -5.42
CA THR A 70 13.61 15.78 -5.26
C THR A 70 14.51 15.73 -4.02
N SER A 71 15.21 16.82 -3.72
CA SER A 71 15.98 16.97 -2.47
C SER A 71 15.48 18.17 -1.68
N SER A 72 15.63 18.14 -0.37
CA SER A 72 15.23 19.27 0.49
C SER A 72 16.13 20.49 0.31
N ILE A 73 17.36 20.30 -0.18
CA ILE A 73 18.34 21.36 -0.49
C ILE A 73 18.92 21.06 -1.87
N GLY A 74 18.98 22.06 -2.73
CA GLY A 74 19.49 21.91 -4.09
C GLY A 74 18.54 21.15 -5.01
N SER A 75 19.07 20.44 -6.01
CA SER A 75 18.28 19.68 -6.97
C SER A 75 19.01 18.43 -7.45
N ILE A 76 18.26 17.32 -7.55
CA ILE A 76 18.69 16.10 -8.23
C ILE A 76 18.48 16.30 -9.73
N THR A 77 19.52 16.10 -10.52
CA THR A 77 19.49 16.36 -11.97
C THR A 77 18.88 15.21 -12.76
N ALA A 78 19.18 13.96 -12.39
CA ALA A 78 18.65 12.79 -13.07
C ALA A 78 18.55 11.57 -12.13
N TYR A 79 17.42 10.86 -12.26
CA TYR A 79 17.15 9.64 -11.49
C TYR A 79 16.23 8.70 -12.27
N THR A 80 16.17 7.45 -11.84
CA THR A 80 15.15 6.48 -12.19
C THR A 80 14.39 6.10 -10.93
N ALA A 81 13.08 5.86 -11.04
CA ALA A 81 12.29 5.44 -9.89
C ALA A 81 11.11 4.57 -10.34
N ASP A 82 10.79 3.59 -9.50
CA ASP A 82 9.64 2.70 -9.65
C ASP A 82 9.04 2.43 -8.29
N GLY A 83 7.71 2.37 -8.22
CA GLY A 83 6.98 2.13 -7.00
C GLY A 83 5.82 1.17 -7.19
N LYS A 84 5.57 0.36 -6.16
CA LYS A 84 4.43 -0.54 -6.08
C LYS A 84 3.67 -0.30 -4.79
N TYR A 85 2.39 -0.60 -4.81
CA TYR A 85 1.57 -0.58 -3.61
C TYR A 85 0.63 -1.77 -3.52
N THR A 86 0.28 -2.10 -2.29
CA THR A 86 -0.84 -2.98 -1.95
C THR A 86 -1.68 -2.30 -0.87
N LYS A 87 -2.99 -2.25 -1.09
CA LYS A 87 -3.96 -1.73 -0.13
C LYS A 87 -4.90 -2.84 0.31
N ILE A 88 -5.08 -3.02 1.60
CA ILE A 88 -6.02 -3.97 2.20
C ILE A 88 -6.85 -3.24 3.25
N GLY A 89 -8.13 -2.98 2.93
CA GLY A 89 -8.96 -2.11 3.74
C GLY A 89 -8.33 -0.71 3.87
N ARG A 90 -7.95 -0.34 5.08
CA ARG A 90 -7.30 0.95 5.37
C ARG A 90 -5.77 0.88 5.39
N GLN A 91 -5.19 -0.31 5.35
CA GLN A 91 -3.74 -0.48 5.37
C GLN A 91 -3.16 -0.37 3.97
N VAL A 92 -2.16 0.48 3.80
CA VAL A 92 -1.39 0.64 2.56
C VAL A 92 0.06 0.28 2.82
N THR A 93 0.62 -0.57 2.00
CA THR A 93 2.05 -0.83 1.93
C THR A 93 2.59 -0.27 0.62
N LEU A 94 3.58 0.62 0.70
CA LEU A 94 4.35 1.10 -0.44
C LEU A 94 5.73 0.47 -0.42
N THR A 95 6.23 0.13 -1.60
CA THR A 95 7.63 -0.20 -1.85
C THR A 95 8.11 0.61 -3.04
N TRP A 96 9.34 1.09 -2.99
CA TRP A 96 9.90 1.83 -4.11
C TRP A 96 11.42 1.71 -4.20
N TYR A 97 11.89 1.95 -5.39
CA TYR A 97 13.28 1.99 -5.77
C TYR A 97 13.61 3.35 -6.36
N ILE A 98 14.79 3.88 -6.06
CA ILE A 98 15.32 5.10 -6.67
C ILE A 98 16.78 4.87 -7.01
N GLY A 99 17.13 5.05 -8.28
CA GLY A 99 18.52 5.07 -8.74
C GLY A 99 18.93 6.49 -9.10
N ILE A 100 19.91 7.07 -8.41
CA ILE A 100 20.40 8.42 -8.68
C ILE A 100 21.46 8.36 -9.77
N THR A 101 21.08 8.78 -10.97
CA THR A 101 21.99 8.82 -12.12
C THR A 101 22.89 10.05 -12.09
N ASN A 102 22.35 11.19 -11.66
CA ASN A 102 23.12 12.41 -11.43
C ASN A 102 22.50 13.21 -10.27
N ASN A 103 23.23 13.29 -9.17
CA ASN A 103 22.74 13.98 -7.96
C ASN A 103 22.67 15.51 -8.12
N GLY A 104 23.39 16.10 -9.07
CA GLY A 104 23.47 17.55 -9.20
C GLY A 104 23.95 18.21 -7.90
N THR A 105 23.17 19.17 -7.39
CA THR A 105 23.41 19.88 -6.13
C THR A 105 22.55 19.35 -4.97
N GLY A 106 21.91 18.18 -5.14
CA GLY A 106 21.02 17.58 -4.13
C GLY A 106 21.72 17.34 -2.79
N ALA A 107 21.07 17.76 -1.71
CA ALA A 107 21.53 17.65 -0.33
C ALA A 107 20.35 17.65 0.66
N GLY A 108 20.65 17.53 1.96
CA GLY A 108 19.65 17.49 3.05
C GLY A 108 18.97 16.13 3.17
N SER A 109 17.76 15.98 2.68
CA SER A 109 17.02 14.71 2.60
C SER A 109 16.52 14.48 1.17
N ILE A 110 16.17 13.23 0.83
CA ILE A 110 15.39 12.94 -0.38
C ILE A 110 13.91 13.13 -0.05
N LEU A 111 13.23 13.89 -0.89
CA LEU A 111 11.79 14.04 -0.87
C LEU A 111 11.18 13.23 -2.00
N VAL A 112 10.19 12.41 -1.68
CA VAL A 112 9.50 11.55 -2.64
C VAL A 112 8.01 11.87 -2.59
N ALA A 113 7.49 12.39 -3.69
CA ALA A 113 6.07 12.70 -3.84
C ALA A 113 5.36 11.70 -4.75
N GLY A 114 4.03 11.75 -4.77
CA GLY A 114 3.19 10.95 -5.67
C GLY A 114 2.71 9.63 -5.07
N ALA A 115 2.82 9.43 -3.75
CA ALA A 115 2.19 8.28 -3.10
C ALA A 115 0.69 8.24 -3.42
N SER A 116 0.17 7.07 -3.79
CA SER A 116 -1.19 6.90 -4.31
C SER A 116 -2.28 7.22 -3.29
N PHE A 117 -1.97 7.11 -1.99
CA PHE A 117 -2.91 7.32 -0.89
C PHE A 117 -2.30 8.20 0.19
N ALA A 118 -3.08 9.15 0.69
CA ALA A 118 -2.63 10.02 1.78
C ALA A 118 -2.63 9.28 3.13
N ALA A 119 -1.56 9.39 3.88
CA ALA A 119 -1.48 8.82 5.23
C ALA A 119 -2.43 9.56 6.18
N ALA A 120 -3.28 8.83 6.91
CA ALA A 120 -4.16 9.39 7.93
C ALA A 120 -3.37 9.89 9.15
N VAL A 121 -2.21 9.31 9.42
CA VAL A 121 -1.32 9.70 10.52
C VAL A 121 -0.01 10.19 9.93
N SER A 122 0.34 11.44 10.22
CA SER A 122 1.63 12.03 9.83
C SER A 122 2.79 11.39 10.60
N ASN A 123 3.98 11.44 10.01
CA ASN A 123 5.22 10.92 10.59
C ASN A 123 5.22 9.39 10.85
N THR A 124 4.43 8.62 10.08
CA THR A 124 4.61 7.16 10.08
C THR A 124 5.98 6.83 9.51
N ALA A 125 6.78 6.09 10.28
CA ALA A 125 8.16 5.79 9.94
C ALA A 125 8.27 4.87 8.73
N LEU A 126 9.22 5.17 7.84
CA LEU A 126 9.64 4.29 6.77
C LEU A 126 11.01 3.68 7.06
N PHE A 127 11.30 2.58 6.39
CA PHE A 127 12.59 1.92 6.42
C PHE A 127 13.11 1.73 5.00
N GLY A 128 14.42 1.82 4.85
CA GLY A 128 15.07 1.63 3.58
C GLY A 128 16.53 1.21 3.73
N PHE A 129 17.13 1.02 2.58
CA PHE A 129 18.49 0.51 2.46
C PHE A 129 19.13 1.09 1.20
N ASN A 130 20.33 1.63 1.35
CA ASN A 130 21.15 2.03 0.21
C ASN A 130 21.98 0.82 -0.24
N GLN A 131 21.62 0.23 -1.39
CA GLN A 131 22.26 -0.96 -1.94
C GLN A 131 23.73 -0.76 -2.29
N SER A 132 24.11 0.49 -2.60
CA SER A 132 25.44 0.78 -3.12
C SER A 132 26.50 0.90 -2.02
N ASN A 133 26.09 1.21 -0.78
CA ASN A 133 27.03 1.43 0.34
C ASN A 133 26.65 0.68 1.63
N GLY A 134 25.53 -0.06 1.64
CA GLY A 134 25.07 -0.84 2.78
C GLY A 134 24.42 -0.05 3.91
N ASN A 135 24.19 1.26 3.75
CA ASN A 135 23.63 2.09 4.79
C ASN A 135 22.12 1.86 4.94
N ALA A 136 21.69 1.69 6.17
CA ALA A 136 20.28 1.73 6.52
C ALA A 136 19.73 3.15 6.37
N LEU A 137 18.48 3.24 5.93
CA LEU A 137 17.75 4.48 5.71
C LEU A 137 16.51 4.52 6.61
N THR A 138 16.11 5.73 6.94
CA THR A 138 14.88 6.00 7.68
C THR A 138 14.21 7.23 7.12
N GLY A 139 13.02 7.53 7.62
CA GLY A 139 12.24 8.69 7.19
C GLY A 139 10.79 8.55 7.63
N ALA A 140 9.94 9.34 7.03
CA ALA A 140 8.51 9.31 7.35
C ALA A 140 7.64 9.71 6.17
N ILE A 141 6.35 9.35 6.23
CA ILE A 141 5.31 9.87 5.34
C ILE A 141 4.49 10.94 6.04
N THR A 142 4.15 12.00 5.32
CA THR A 142 3.17 13.03 5.72
C THR A 142 2.25 13.31 4.53
N GLY A 143 0.96 12.99 4.68
CA GLY A 143 0.03 13.03 3.55
C GLY A 143 0.48 12.07 2.44
N THR A 144 0.81 12.58 1.26
CA THR A 144 1.33 11.81 0.11
C THR A 144 2.82 12.02 -0.14
N SER A 145 3.51 12.69 0.77
CA SER A 145 4.94 13.02 0.65
C SER A 145 5.77 12.21 1.64
N LEU A 146 6.87 11.65 1.17
CA LEU A 146 7.82 10.89 1.98
C LEU A 146 9.14 11.65 2.04
N GLU A 147 9.79 11.59 3.19
CA GLU A 147 11.13 12.11 3.40
C GLU A 147 12.05 10.96 3.79
N VAL A 148 13.24 10.88 3.15
CA VAL A 148 14.21 9.80 3.34
C VAL A 148 15.58 10.39 3.67
N TYR A 149 16.20 9.89 4.73
CA TYR A 149 17.56 10.24 5.14
C TYR A 149 18.27 8.99 5.72
N ASN A 150 19.58 9.07 5.94
CA ASN A 150 20.30 8.00 6.63
C ASN A 150 20.10 8.09 8.15
N TYR A 151 20.53 7.09 8.90
CA TYR A 151 20.36 7.06 10.36
C TYR A 151 21.06 8.21 11.13
N ALA A 152 21.97 8.91 10.48
CA ALA A 152 22.61 10.11 11.06
C ALA A 152 21.86 11.40 10.70
N ALA A 153 20.64 11.31 10.14
CA ALA A 153 19.83 12.41 9.62
C ALA A 153 20.55 13.23 8.52
N LEU A 154 21.41 12.55 7.74
CA LEU A 154 22.16 13.16 6.64
C LEU A 154 21.59 12.70 5.29
N TYR A 155 22.03 13.37 4.23
CA TYR A 155 21.66 13.04 2.86
C TYR A 155 22.03 11.59 2.51
N PRO A 156 21.07 10.79 1.98
CA PRO A 156 21.22 9.35 1.97
C PRO A 156 21.90 8.78 0.73
N VAL A 157 22.19 9.58 -0.30
CA VAL A 157 22.67 9.10 -1.62
C VAL A 157 23.74 9.99 -2.24
N ALA A 158 24.39 9.46 -3.27
CA ALA A 158 25.26 10.16 -4.21
C ALA A 158 24.97 9.70 -5.65
N THR A 159 25.59 10.35 -6.63
CA THR A 159 25.54 9.90 -8.04
C THR A 159 26.00 8.44 -8.15
N GLY A 160 25.25 7.64 -8.91
CA GLY A 160 25.47 6.21 -9.12
C GLY A 160 24.94 5.31 -8.01
N GLN A 161 24.30 5.86 -6.98
CA GLN A 161 23.76 5.06 -5.88
C GLN A 161 22.27 4.74 -6.05
N THR A 162 21.87 3.65 -5.43
CA THR A 162 20.53 3.09 -5.48
C THR A 162 20.00 2.86 -4.08
N ILE A 163 18.75 3.25 -3.85
CA ILE A 163 18.03 3.00 -2.59
C ILE A 163 16.74 2.22 -2.83
N ASN A 164 16.40 1.38 -1.87
CA ASN A 164 15.10 0.72 -1.77
C ASN A 164 14.47 1.05 -0.44
N CYS A 165 13.21 1.38 -0.46
CA CYS A 165 12.46 1.75 0.73
C CYS A 165 11.09 1.07 0.75
N SER A 166 10.55 0.95 1.96
CA SER A 166 9.20 0.44 2.21
C SER A 166 8.57 1.16 3.40
N ILE A 167 7.25 1.29 3.36
CA ILE A 167 6.45 1.79 4.46
C ILE A 167 5.08 1.11 4.45
N THR A 168 4.55 0.87 5.65
CA THR A 168 3.15 0.50 5.83
C THR A 168 2.48 1.54 6.72
N TYR A 169 1.32 2.06 6.28
CA TYR A 169 0.57 3.10 6.99
C TYR A 169 -0.93 2.93 6.80
N ILE A 170 -1.71 3.72 7.52
CA ILE A 170 -3.18 3.72 7.49
C ILE A 170 -3.68 4.96 6.72
N VAL A 171 -4.73 4.77 5.91
CA VAL A 171 -5.47 5.79 5.17
C VAL A 171 -6.88 6.00 5.72
#